data_c0a620b5f4fcb1d60f8a07905855c1e4
#
_entry.id   c0a620b5f4fcb1d60f8a07905855c1e4
#
_cell.length_a   1.000
_cell.length_b   1.000
_cell.length_c   1.000
_cell.angle_alpha   90.00
_cell.angle_beta   90.00
_cell.angle_gamma   90.00
#
_symmetry.space_group_name_H-M   'P 1'
#
loop_
_entity.id
_entity.type
_entity.pdbx_description
1 polymer ?
#
loop_
_entity_poly.entity_id
_entity_poly.type
_entity_poly.pdbx_seq_one_letter_code
_entity_poly.pdbx_strand_id
1 'polypeptide(L)'
;GISTAYAKYGAKLIMVDLSPAVEETAEKLRKEYNAEIITVIANVADREQMDAAAAKGVEKFGEINVACCNAGVCRLAPFEEMDDKTRDFHIDVNIKGVWNTCKAVIPYMLKQGGGNIVIASSVTGDIVADAGEAAYAMTKAALVGLTKCLAVEYADRNIRVNCSQLGYARTPMVEKMALESNPENPEAAIADIAVGVPMKRLAKPIEVGELFAFLGSDESSYLTGSQIVIDGGSTLPETMSIGTN
;
A
#
# COMPACT_ATOMS: atom_id res chain seq x y z
N GLY A 1 1.03 5.10 8.66
CA GLY A 1 0.06 4.19 9.31
C GLY A 1 0.59 2.78 9.41
N ILE A 2 1.10 2.20 8.30
CA ILE A 2 1.69 0.85 8.30
C ILE A 2 2.90 0.80 9.24
N SER A 3 3.86 1.70 9.08
CA SER A 3 5.05 1.75 9.94
C SER A 3 4.69 1.98 11.41
N THR A 4 3.66 2.79 11.68
CA THR A 4 3.16 3.01 13.05
C THR A 4 2.62 1.72 13.67
N ALA A 5 1.81 0.94 12.92
CA ALA A 5 1.28 -0.33 13.42
C ALA A 5 2.41 -1.33 13.73
N TYR A 6 3.35 -1.51 12.82
CA TYR A 6 4.48 -2.41 13.05
C TYR A 6 5.38 -1.94 14.22
N ALA A 7 5.65 -0.63 14.35
CA ALA A 7 6.40 -0.09 15.47
C ALA A 7 5.70 -0.34 16.80
N LYS A 8 4.38 -0.13 16.87
CA LYS A 8 3.53 -0.41 18.03
C LYS A 8 3.62 -1.88 18.48
N TYR A 9 3.76 -2.80 17.54
CA TYR A 9 3.93 -4.24 17.81
C TYR A 9 5.38 -4.67 17.99
N GLY A 10 6.33 -3.73 18.09
CA GLY A 10 7.73 -4.00 18.39
C GLY A 10 8.56 -4.55 17.23
N ALA A 11 8.08 -4.40 15.99
CA ALA A 11 8.84 -4.80 14.81
C ALA A 11 10.06 -3.89 14.61
N LYS A 12 11.14 -4.47 14.09
CA LYS A 12 12.27 -3.72 13.52
C LYS A 12 11.92 -3.28 12.11
N LEU A 13 12.18 -2.02 11.76
CA LEU A 13 11.69 -1.45 10.51
C LEU A 13 12.82 -1.06 9.56
N ILE A 14 12.65 -1.44 8.30
CA ILE A 14 13.39 -0.92 7.16
C ILE A 14 12.41 -0.01 6.41
N MET A 15 12.49 1.29 6.64
CA MET A 15 11.61 2.26 6.01
C MET A 15 12.25 2.78 4.73
N VAL A 16 11.63 2.49 3.59
CA VAL A 16 12.12 2.85 2.26
C VAL A 16 11.16 3.85 1.63
N ASP A 17 11.68 4.99 1.21
CA ASP A 17 10.93 6.02 0.49
C ASP A 17 11.85 6.79 -0.47
N LEU A 18 11.26 7.39 -1.51
CA LEU A 18 11.97 8.32 -2.39
C LEU A 18 12.26 9.65 -1.69
N SER A 19 11.40 10.03 -0.74
CA SER A 19 11.49 11.30 -0.01
C SER A 19 12.37 11.16 1.24
N PRO A 20 13.30 12.12 1.49
CA PRO A 20 14.05 12.16 2.73
C PRO A 20 13.18 12.40 3.98
N ALA A 21 11.93 12.82 3.83
CA ALA A 21 10.97 12.98 4.93
C ALA A 21 10.67 11.65 5.66
N VAL A 22 11.05 10.51 5.11
CA VAL A 22 10.99 9.21 5.78
C VAL A 22 11.75 9.23 7.11
N GLU A 23 12.84 9.99 7.22
CA GLU A 23 13.61 10.10 8.46
C GLU A 23 12.84 10.81 9.57
N GLU A 24 12.08 11.86 9.25
CA GLU A 24 11.23 12.55 10.24
C GLU A 24 10.18 11.60 10.83
N THR A 25 9.60 10.73 9.96
CA THR A 25 8.64 9.71 10.40
C THR A 25 9.35 8.67 11.27
N ALA A 26 10.52 8.21 10.88
CA ALA A 26 11.31 7.25 11.66
C ALA A 26 11.67 7.80 13.05
N GLU A 27 12.09 9.08 13.14
CA GLU A 27 12.39 9.73 14.42
C GLU A 27 11.17 9.80 15.36
N LYS A 28 9.99 10.10 14.83
CA LYS A 28 8.74 10.06 15.61
C LYS A 28 8.48 8.66 16.18
N LEU A 29 8.59 7.62 15.33
CA LEU A 29 8.35 6.25 15.75
C LEU A 29 9.41 5.72 16.73
N ARG A 30 10.69 6.08 16.57
CA ARG A 30 11.74 5.77 17.54
C ARG A 30 11.41 6.35 18.92
N LYS A 31 10.94 7.62 18.96
CA LYS A 31 10.59 8.29 20.22
C LYS A 31 9.33 7.73 20.88
N GLU A 32 8.31 7.45 20.06
CA GLU A 32 6.99 7.04 20.57
C GLU A 32 6.95 5.57 20.99
N TYR A 33 7.61 4.69 20.21
CA TYR A 33 7.52 3.23 20.40
C TYR A 33 8.85 2.58 20.79
N ASN A 34 9.94 3.34 20.94
CA ASN A 34 11.29 2.81 21.13
C ASN A 34 11.69 1.82 20.02
N ALA A 35 11.23 2.06 18.80
CA ALA A 35 11.39 1.13 17.68
C ALA A 35 12.80 1.19 17.08
N GLU A 36 13.35 0.03 16.72
CA GLU A 36 14.59 -0.08 15.95
C GLU A 36 14.28 0.17 14.47
N ILE A 37 14.76 1.27 13.91
CA ILE A 37 14.45 1.68 12.54
C ILE A 37 15.71 2.07 11.78
N ILE A 38 15.85 1.58 10.55
CA ILE A 38 16.72 2.18 9.54
C ILE A 38 15.90 2.77 8.42
N THR A 39 16.39 3.85 7.83
CA THR A 39 15.79 4.49 6.66
C THR A 39 16.68 4.29 5.44
N VAL A 40 16.08 4.13 4.28
CA VAL A 40 16.78 4.03 3.00
C VAL A 40 16.06 4.92 1.99
N ILE A 41 16.77 5.88 1.41
CA ILE A 41 16.23 6.65 0.30
C ILE A 41 16.43 5.83 -0.98
N ALA A 42 15.32 5.41 -1.58
CA ALA A 42 15.34 4.60 -2.79
C ALA A 42 14.07 4.79 -3.63
N ASN A 43 14.23 4.69 -4.95
CA ASN A 43 13.14 4.65 -5.90
C ASN A 43 12.71 3.20 -6.12
N VAL A 44 11.47 2.85 -5.81
CA VAL A 44 10.94 1.49 -6.01
C VAL A 44 10.98 1.05 -7.48
N ALA A 45 10.90 2.00 -8.43
CA ALA A 45 11.02 1.72 -9.85
C ALA A 45 12.44 1.30 -10.29
N ASP A 46 13.44 1.55 -9.45
CA ASP A 46 14.83 1.19 -9.68
C ASP A 46 15.17 -0.13 -8.96
N ARG A 47 15.43 -1.16 -9.74
CA ARG A 47 15.68 -2.51 -9.22
C ARG A 47 16.94 -2.57 -8.34
N GLU A 48 18.03 -1.92 -8.74
CA GLU A 48 19.30 -1.98 -8.01
C GLU A 48 19.19 -1.28 -6.66
N GLN A 49 18.45 -0.16 -6.61
CA GLN A 49 18.19 0.54 -5.35
C GLN A 49 17.37 -0.33 -4.39
N MET A 50 16.38 -1.08 -4.89
CA MET A 50 15.57 -1.98 -4.05
C MET A 50 16.38 -3.17 -3.56
N ASP A 51 17.26 -3.76 -4.39
CA ASP A 51 18.17 -4.82 -3.97
C ASP A 51 19.13 -4.32 -2.87
N ALA A 52 19.68 -3.11 -3.03
CA ALA A 52 20.54 -2.47 -2.04
C ALA A 52 19.78 -2.18 -0.73
N ALA A 53 18.51 -1.74 -0.80
CA ALA A 53 17.69 -1.50 0.38
C ALA A 53 17.42 -2.80 1.16
N ALA A 54 17.07 -3.88 0.47
CA ALA A 54 16.89 -5.19 1.09
C ALA A 54 18.19 -5.70 1.74
N ALA A 55 19.32 -5.59 1.03
CA ALA A 55 20.63 -5.99 1.56
C ALA A 55 21.00 -5.23 2.85
N LYS A 56 20.80 -3.91 2.90
CA LYS A 56 21.02 -3.09 4.11
C LYS A 56 20.14 -3.54 5.27
N GLY A 57 18.88 -3.90 4.99
CA GLY A 57 17.97 -4.41 6.00
C GLY A 57 18.48 -5.73 6.59
N VAL A 58 18.87 -6.67 5.75
CA VAL A 58 19.41 -7.97 6.19
C VAL A 58 20.76 -7.79 6.92
N GLU A 59 21.64 -6.90 6.44
CA GLU A 59 22.88 -6.58 7.16
C GLU A 59 22.62 -6.09 8.58
N LYS A 60 21.59 -5.24 8.75
CA LYS A 60 21.27 -4.65 10.05
C LYS A 60 20.52 -5.58 10.99
N PHE A 61 19.55 -6.33 10.48
CA PHE A 61 18.57 -7.07 11.30
C PHE A 61 18.66 -8.59 11.12
N GLY A 62 19.44 -9.07 10.16
CA GLY A 62 19.66 -10.51 9.90
C GLY A 62 18.67 -11.13 8.92
N GLU A 63 17.43 -10.65 8.89
CA GLU A 63 16.34 -11.24 8.11
C GLU A 63 15.30 -10.20 7.67
N ILE A 64 14.39 -10.57 6.74
CA ILE A 64 13.21 -9.81 6.35
C ILE A 64 12.00 -10.73 6.47
N ASN A 65 11.22 -10.58 7.53
CA ASN A 65 10.04 -11.43 7.78
C ASN A 65 8.83 -10.93 7.01
N VAL A 66 8.68 -9.60 6.85
CA VAL A 66 7.53 -8.98 6.18
C VAL A 66 7.99 -7.90 5.21
N ALA A 67 7.42 -7.90 4.02
CA ALA A 67 7.54 -6.81 3.05
C ALA A 67 6.17 -6.18 2.77
N CYS A 68 6.04 -4.88 3.04
CA CYS A 68 4.84 -4.10 2.74
C CYS A 68 5.08 -3.27 1.47
N CYS A 69 4.49 -3.70 0.35
CA CYS A 69 4.57 -2.99 -0.93
C CYS A 69 3.50 -1.90 -0.96
N ASN A 70 3.83 -0.71 -0.43
CA ASN A 70 2.89 0.38 -0.24
C ASN A 70 3.09 1.56 -1.21
N ALA A 71 4.30 1.78 -1.73
CA ALA A 71 4.57 2.88 -2.63
C ALA A 71 3.62 2.88 -3.83
N GLY A 72 3.04 4.02 -4.13
CA GLY A 72 2.08 4.17 -5.22
C GLY A 72 1.78 5.62 -5.54
N VAL A 73 1.33 5.85 -6.76
CA VAL A 73 0.95 7.17 -7.29
C VAL A 73 -0.41 7.10 -7.96
N CYS A 74 -1.13 8.22 -7.91
CA CYS A 74 -2.36 8.43 -8.65
C CYS A 74 -2.34 9.84 -9.25
N ARG A 75 -2.53 9.94 -10.56
CA ARG A 75 -2.73 11.18 -11.30
C ARG A 75 -3.97 11.02 -12.16
N LEU A 76 -4.86 11.98 -12.06
CA LEU A 76 -6.15 11.94 -12.74
C LEU A 76 -6.06 12.69 -14.06
N ALA A 77 -6.63 12.13 -15.10
CA ALA A 77 -6.91 12.81 -16.36
C ALA A 77 -7.97 12.04 -17.15
N PRO A 78 -8.83 12.69 -17.96
CA PRO A 78 -9.63 12.00 -18.96
C PRO A 78 -8.73 11.09 -19.81
N PHE A 79 -9.26 9.94 -20.24
CA PHE A 79 -8.44 8.93 -20.91
C PHE A 79 -7.75 9.47 -22.17
N GLU A 80 -8.46 10.26 -22.96
CA GLU A 80 -7.96 10.89 -24.19
C GLU A 80 -6.92 12.00 -23.96
N GLU A 81 -6.87 12.57 -22.75
CA GLU A 81 -5.93 13.61 -22.36
C GLU A 81 -4.72 13.08 -21.61
N MET A 82 -4.79 11.84 -21.11
CA MET A 82 -3.71 11.23 -20.36
C MET A 82 -2.53 10.90 -21.29
N ASP A 83 -1.44 11.61 -21.11
CA ASP A 83 -0.22 11.37 -21.89
C ASP A 83 0.48 10.03 -21.50
N ASP A 84 1.25 9.50 -22.45
CA ASP A 84 2.00 8.26 -22.27
C ASP A 84 2.97 8.33 -21.09
N LYS A 85 3.57 9.49 -20.82
CA LYS A 85 4.50 9.69 -19.72
C LYS A 85 3.80 9.52 -18.36
N THR A 86 2.58 10.03 -18.22
CA THR A 86 1.78 9.87 -17.01
C THR A 86 1.35 8.41 -16.84
N ARG A 87 0.90 7.73 -17.90
CA ARG A 87 0.64 6.28 -17.88
C ARG A 87 1.87 5.49 -17.45
N ASP A 88 3.02 5.73 -18.09
CA ASP A 88 4.27 5.00 -17.81
C ASP A 88 4.75 5.24 -16.39
N PHE A 89 4.58 6.45 -15.86
CA PHE A 89 4.88 6.75 -14.45
C PHE A 89 4.03 5.90 -13.49
N HIS A 90 2.73 5.68 -13.78
CA HIS A 90 1.92 4.77 -12.98
C HIS A 90 2.44 3.32 -13.06
N ILE A 91 2.79 2.85 -14.27
CA ILE A 91 3.34 1.51 -14.48
C ILE A 91 4.65 1.35 -13.72
N ASP A 92 5.56 2.32 -13.83
CA ASP A 92 6.87 2.28 -13.21
C ASP A 92 6.78 2.20 -11.67
N VAL A 93 5.95 3.04 -11.06
CA VAL A 93 5.83 3.07 -9.60
C VAL A 93 4.93 1.95 -9.09
N ASN A 94 3.70 1.83 -9.61
CA ASN A 94 2.70 0.94 -9.03
C ASN A 94 2.90 -0.53 -9.40
N ILE A 95 3.43 -0.85 -10.59
CA ILE A 95 3.65 -2.22 -11.04
C ILE A 95 5.12 -2.63 -10.86
N LYS A 96 6.05 -1.94 -11.54
CA LYS A 96 7.47 -2.30 -11.47
C LYS A 96 8.03 -2.11 -10.07
N GLY A 97 7.55 -1.09 -9.32
CA GLY A 97 7.95 -0.87 -7.93
C GLY A 97 7.60 -2.04 -7.02
N VAL A 98 6.38 -2.56 -7.12
CA VAL A 98 5.95 -3.76 -6.37
C VAL A 98 6.73 -5.00 -6.82
N TRP A 99 6.88 -5.18 -8.12
CA TRP A 99 7.70 -6.26 -8.71
C TRP A 99 9.12 -6.24 -8.18
N ASN A 100 9.79 -5.08 -8.22
CA ASN A 100 11.16 -4.91 -7.76
C ASN A 100 11.29 -5.20 -6.27
N THR A 101 10.33 -4.73 -5.45
CA THR A 101 10.29 -5.00 -4.02
C THR A 101 10.20 -6.51 -3.76
N CYS A 102 9.24 -7.20 -4.39
CA CYS A 102 9.09 -8.65 -4.25
C CYS A 102 10.38 -9.39 -4.67
N LYS A 103 10.94 -9.02 -5.82
CA LYS A 103 12.19 -9.62 -6.32
C LYS A 103 13.39 -9.39 -5.39
N ALA A 104 13.44 -8.26 -4.70
CA ALA A 104 14.53 -7.94 -3.77
C ALA A 104 14.43 -8.76 -2.47
N VAL A 105 13.21 -9.03 -1.96
CA VAL A 105 13.02 -9.66 -0.65
C VAL A 105 12.88 -11.18 -0.71
N ILE A 106 12.25 -11.74 -1.74
CA ILE A 106 11.98 -13.18 -1.88
C ILE A 106 13.23 -14.05 -1.72
N PRO A 107 14.41 -13.72 -2.30
CA PRO A 107 15.62 -14.52 -2.10
C PRO A 107 16.04 -14.65 -0.63
N TYR A 108 15.88 -13.61 0.17
CA TYR A 108 16.15 -13.63 1.60
C TYR A 108 15.10 -14.44 2.35
N MET A 109 13.81 -14.26 2.03
CA MET A 109 12.72 -15.04 2.61
C MET A 109 12.88 -16.54 2.34
N LEU A 110 13.30 -16.93 1.14
CA LEU A 110 13.60 -18.33 0.80
C LEU A 110 14.78 -18.87 1.62
N LYS A 111 15.84 -18.08 1.78
CA LYS A 111 17.03 -18.49 2.54
C LYS A 111 16.75 -18.67 4.04
N GLN A 112 15.87 -17.85 4.60
CA GLN A 112 15.49 -17.91 6.03
C GLN A 112 14.34 -18.89 6.31
N GLY A 113 13.71 -19.48 5.28
CA GLY A 113 12.67 -20.51 5.43
C GLY A 113 11.24 -19.98 5.45
N GLY A 114 10.99 -18.72 5.05
CA GLY A 114 9.64 -18.17 4.95
C GLY A 114 9.58 -16.66 5.07
N GLY A 115 8.39 -16.11 4.89
CA GLY A 115 8.12 -14.68 5.00
C GLY A 115 6.72 -14.30 4.55
N ASN A 116 6.40 -13.01 4.63
CA ASN A 116 5.09 -12.49 4.26
C ASN A 116 5.23 -11.26 3.36
N ILE A 117 4.45 -11.20 2.30
CA ILE A 117 4.37 -10.02 1.42
C ILE A 117 2.93 -9.49 1.47
N VAL A 118 2.77 -8.21 1.81
CA VAL A 118 1.48 -7.52 1.83
C VAL A 118 1.51 -6.40 0.81
N ILE A 119 0.64 -6.47 -0.18
CA ILE A 119 0.61 -5.54 -1.31
C ILE A 119 -0.55 -4.55 -1.15
N ALA A 120 -0.27 -3.25 -1.23
CA ALA A 120 -1.28 -2.20 -1.26
C ALA A 120 -1.89 -2.09 -2.68
N SER A 121 -3.03 -2.75 -2.89
CA SER A 121 -3.88 -2.54 -4.07
C SER A 121 -4.93 -1.46 -3.76
N SER A 122 -6.02 -1.44 -4.48
CA SER A 122 -7.14 -0.52 -4.32
C SER A 122 -8.45 -1.24 -4.64
N VAL A 123 -9.56 -0.74 -4.14
CA VAL A 123 -10.89 -1.12 -4.64
C VAL A 123 -11.05 -0.68 -6.10
N THR A 124 -10.41 0.46 -6.48
CA THR A 124 -10.35 0.93 -7.86
C THR A 124 -9.53 -0.05 -8.72
N GLY A 125 -10.13 -0.50 -9.79
CA GLY A 125 -9.54 -1.38 -10.81
C GLY A 125 -10.06 -2.80 -10.80
N ASP A 126 -10.18 -3.44 -9.64
CA ASP A 126 -10.69 -4.82 -9.54
C ASP A 126 -12.19 -4.85 -9.19
N ILE A 127 -12.66 -3.91 -8.36
CA ILE A 127 -14.05 -3.91 -7.86
C ILE A 127 -14.83 -2.73 -8.44
N VAL A 128 -14.28 -1.52 -8.40
CA VAL A 128 -14.90 -0.29 -8.89
C VAL A 128 -13.96 0.48 -9.79
N ALA A 129 -14.47 1.49 -10.48
CA ALA A 129 -13.67 2.41 -11.27
C ALA A 129 -14.34 3.78 -11.31
N ASP A 130 -13.52 4.84 -11.27
CA ASP A 130 -13.95 6.22 -11.46
C ASP A 130 -13.38 6.79 -12.75
N ALA A 131 -14.07 7.78 -13.31
CA ALA A 131 -13.60 8.50 -14.50
C ALA A 131 -12.27 9.20 -14.20
N GLY A 132 -11.37 9.21 -15.17
CA GLY A 132 -10.04 9.81 -15.03
C GLY A 132 -8.97 8.94 -14.37
N GLU A 133 -9.31 7.76 -13.88
CA GLU A 133 -8.40 6.85 -13.15
C GLU A 133 -7.85 5.69 -14.00
N ALA A 134 -7.97 5.71 -15.32
CA ALA A 134 -7.68 4.54 -16.18
C ALA A 134 -6.30 3.93 -15.94
N ALA A 135 -5.23 4.72 -15.89
CA ALA A 135 -3.88 4.20 -15.65
C ALA A 135 -3.71 3.68 -14.21
N TYR A 136 -4.28 4.37 -13.22
CA TYR A 136 -4.26 3.92 -11.83
C TYR A 136 -5.02 2.60 -11.67
N ALA A 137 -6.26 2.53 -12.14
CA ALA A 137 -7.12 1.34 -12.09
C ALA A 137 -6.43 0.12 -12.72
N MET A 138 -5.88 0.29 -13.93
CA MET A 138 -5.11 -0.75 -14.61
C MET A 138 -3.96 -1.28 -13.74
N THR A 139 -3.19 -0.38 -13.12
CA THR A 139 -2.04 -0.80 -12.29
C THR A 139 -2.48 -1.52 -11.02
N LYS A 140 -3.55 -1.08 -10.37
CA LYS A 140 -4.04 -1.70 -9.13
C LYS A 140 -4.70 -3.05 -9.38
N ALA A 141 -5.43 -3.21 -10.49
CA ALA A 141 -5.94 -4.51 -10.93
C ALA A 141 -4.80 -5.52 -11.21
N ALA A 142 -3.70 -5.09 -11.84
CA ALA A 142 -2.54 -5.93 -12.12
C ALA A 142 -1.91 -6.52 -10.84
N LEU A 143 -1.93 -5.79 -9.71
CA LEU A 143 -1.39 -6.26 -8.44
C LEU A 143 -2.18 -7.45 -7.85
N VAL A 144 -3.47 -7.53 -8.12
CA VAL A 144 -4.30 -8.69 -7.73
C VAL A 144 -3.83 -9.95 -8.45
N GLY A 145 -3.56 -9.87 -9.76
CA GLY A 145 -2.99 -10.97 -10.53
C GLY A 145 -1.62 -11.40 -10.02
N LEU A 146 -0.73 -10.43 -9.77
CA LEU A 146 0.60 -10.68 -9.22
C LEU A 146 0.52 -11.38 -7.85
N THR A 147 -0.36 -10.90 -6.96
CA THR A 147 -0.59 -11.49 -5.63
C THR A 147 -0.94 -12.98 -5.73
N LYS A 148 -1.91 -13.33 -6.59
CA LYS A 148 -2.34 -14.73 -6.78
C LYS A 148 -1.21 -15.61 -7.31
N CYS A 149 -0.47 -15.11 -8.28
CA CYS A 149 0.64 -15.87 -8.90
C CYS A 149 1.75 -16.15 -7.87
N LEU A 150 2.22 -15.11 -7.17
CA LEU A 150 3.28 -15.28 -6.16
C LEU A 150 2.81 -16.14 -4.98
N ALA A 151 1.55 -16.03 -4.56
CA ALA A 151 0.99 -16.87 -3.50
C ALA A 151 1.05 -18.35 -3.86
N VAL A 152 0.63 -18.73 -5.08
CA VAL A 152 0.68 -20.12 -5.56
C VAL A 152 2.13 -20.58 -5.71
N GLU A 153 3.01 -19.75 -6.25
CA GLU A 153 4.40 -20.10 -6.53
C GLU A 153 5.24 -20.35 -5.26
N TYR A 154 4.93 -19.65 -4.15
CA TYR A 154 5.78 -19.67 -2.94
C TYR A 154 5.11 -20.25 -1.69
N ALA A 155 3.86 -20.71 -1.75
CA ALA A 155 3.14 -21.24 -0.59
C ALA A 155 3.82 -22.47 0.04
N ASP A 156 4.33 -23.40 -0.78
CA ASP A 156 5.04 -24.60 -0.33
C ASP A 156 6.43 -24.30 0.27
N ARG A 157 6.90 -23.06 0.12
CA ARG A 157 8.15 -22.53 0.68
C ARG A 157 7.92 -21.56 1.82
N ASN A 158 6.74 -21.65 2.45
CA ASN A 158 6.35 -20.86 3.62
C ASN A 158 6.40 -19.34 3.38
N ILE A 159 6.15 -18.85 2.15
CA ILE A 159 5.99 -17.44 1.86
C ILE A 159 4.53 -17.20 1.51
N ARG A 160 3.87 -16.33 2.29
CA ARG A 160 2.50 -15.90 2.04
C ARG A 160 2.49 -14.56 1.33
N VAL A 161 1.58 -14.41 0.39
CA VAL A 161 1.43 -13.15 -0.36
C VAL A 161 -0.05 -12.80 -0.41
N ASN A 162 -0.42 -11.64 0.16
CA ASN A 162 -1.78 -11.15 0.19
C ASN A 162 -1.83 -9.69 -0.28
N CYS A 163 -2.96 -9.23 -0.78
CA CYS A 163 -3.14 -7.81 -1.05
C CYS A 163 -4.33 -7.22 -0.28
N SER A 164 -4.20 -5.95 0.06
CA SER A 164 -5.27 -5.15 0.61
C SER A 164 -5.85 -4.26 -0.47
N GLN A 165 -7.16 -4.34 -0.70
CA GLN A 165 -7.90 -3.46 -1.60
C GLN A 165 -8.44 -2.29 -0.78
N LEU A 166 -7.71 -1.17 -0.87
CA LEU A 166 -7.94 0.01 -0.06
C LEU A 166 -9.05 0.89 -0.67
N GLY A 167 -9.99 1.31 0.16
CA GLY A 167 -10.84 2.46 -0.13
C GLY A 167 -10.17 3.77 0.26
N TYR A 168 -10.97 4.79 0.54
CA TYR A 168 -10.46 6.12 0.90
C TYR A 168 -9.89 6.14 2.33
N ALA A 169 -8.59 6.45 2.44
CA ALA A 169 -7.91 6.72 3.71
C ALA A 169 -7.47 8.19 3.75
N ARG A 170 -7.58 8.84 4.89
CA ARG A 170 -7.17 10.23 5.08
C ARG A 170 -5.65 10.33 5.11
N THR A 171 -5.05 10.43 3.96
CA THR A 171 -3.61 10.51 3.71
C THR A 171 -3.24 11.89 3.18
N PRO A 172 -1.96 12.29 3.21
CA PRO A 172 -1.49 13.52 2.57
C PRO A 172 -1.88 13.61 1.09
N MET A 173 -1.99 12.49 0.38
CA MET A 173 -2.48 12.44 -1.01
C MET A 173 -3.93 12.90 -1.10
N VAL A 174 -4.83 12.37 -0.27
CA VAL A 174 -6.25 12.75 -0.24
C VAL A 174 -6.41 14.19 0.25
N GLU A 175 -5.64 14.62 1.25
CA GLU A 175 -5.66 16.01 1.72
C GLU A 175 -5.21 17.01 0.64
N LYS A 176 -4.19 16.63 -0.15
CA LYS A 176 -3.76 17.43 -1.30
C LYS A 176 -4.83 17.48 -2.39
N MET A 177 -5.44 16.36 -2.74
CA MET A 177 -6.54 16.31 -3.71
C MET A 177 -7.74 17.15 -3.25
N ALA A 178 -8.09 17.11 -1.96
CA ALA A 178 -9.16 17.93 -1.40
C ALA A 178 -8.83 19.43 -1.47
N LEU A 179 -7.59 19.81 -1.18
CA LEU A 179 -7.12 21.19 -1.30
C LEU A 179 -7.14 21.68 -2.76
N GLU A 180 -6.76 20.83 -3.72
CA GLU A 180 -6.81 21.16 -5.15
C GLU A 180 -8.26 21.27 -5.65
N SER A 181 -9.15 20.43 -5.14
CA SER A 181 -10.59 20.43 -5.52
C SER A 181 -11.37 21.61 -4.91
N ASN A 182 -11.09 21.94 -3.66
CA ASN A 182 -11.75 23.02 -2.93
C ASN A 182 -10.74 23.77 -2.05
N PRO A 183 -9.98 24.72 -2.61
CA PRO A 183 -8.95 25.47 -1.87
C PRO A 183 -9.49 26.27 -0.68
N GLU A 184 -10.75 26.74 -0.75
CA GLU A 184 -11.38 27.54 0.30
C GLU A 184 -11.87 26.68 1.48
N ASN A 185 -12.27 25.43 1.20
CA ASN A 185 -12.75 24.51 2.22
C ASN A 185 -12.41 23.05 1.89
N PRO A 186 -11.16 22.62 2.07
CA PRO A 186 -10.74 21.22 1.79
C PRO A 186 -11.49 20.18 2.62
N GLU A 187 -11.91 20.53 3.85
CA GLU A 187 -12.68 19.64 4.71
C GLU A 187 -14.07 19.33 4.12
N ALA A 188 -14.69 20.26 3.39
CA ALA A 188 -15.94 19.98 2.69
C ALA A 188 -15.72 18.93 1.58
N ALA A 189 -14.63 19.02 0.81
CA ALA A 189 -14.31 18.02 -0.20
C ALA A 189 -14.06 16.62 0.43
N ILE A 190 -13.40 16.56 1.58
CA ILE A 190 -13.24 15.31 2.34
C ILE A 190 -14.58 14.78 2.85
N ALA A 191 -15.45 15.67 3.33
CA ALA A 191 -16.79 15.28 3.79
C ALA A 191 -17.65 14.76 2.63
N ASP A 192 -17.55 15.33 1.44
CA ASP A 192 -18.26 14.87 0.24
C ASP A 192 -17.83 13.44 -0.15
N ILE A 193 -16.53 13.14 -0.09
CA ILE A 193 -16.02 11.76 -0.27
C ILE A 193 -16.63 10.84 0.78
N ALA A 194 -16.67 11.28 2.04
CA ALA A 194 -17.20 10.49 3.15
C ALA A 194 -18.70 10.19 3.05
N VAL A 195 -19.49 11.03 2.35
CA VAL A 195 -20.91 10.76 2.07
C VAL A 195 -21.08 9.44 1.32
N GLY A 196 -20.17 9.12 0.39
CA GLY A 196 -20.18 7.89 -0.38
C GLY A 196 -19.80 6.64 0.42
N VAL A 197 -19.19 6.80 1.58
CA VAL A 197 -18.77 5.68 2.43
C VAL A 197 -19.87 5.36 3.44
N PRO A 198 -20.37 4.12 3.56
CA PRO A 198 -21.37 3.75 4.56
C PRO A 198 -20.98 4.09 6.00
N MET A 199 -19.71 3.94 6.37
CA MET A 199 -19.19 4.35 7.68
C MET A 199 -19.08 5.87 7.88
N LYS A 200 -19.45 6.69 6.87
CA LYS A 200 -19.51 8.17 6.89
C LYS A 200 -18.21 8.86 7.31
N ARG A 201 -17.10 8.23 7.05
CA ARG A 201 -15.76 8.76 7.25
C ARG A 201 -14.73 8.04 6.36
N LEU A 202 -13.61 8.69 6.16
CA LEU A 202 -12.42 8.05 5.60
C LEU A 202 -11.73 7.20 6.68
N ALA A 203 -10.99 6.18 6.25
CA ALA A 203 -10.15 5.39 7.16
C ALA A 203 -9.00 6.27 7.71
N LYS A 204 -8.61 6.03 8.94
CA LYS A 204 -7.37 6.55 9.48
C LYS A 204 -6.20 5.72 8.96
N PRO A 205 -5.03 6.29 8.64
CA PRO A 205 -3.87 5.51 8.18
C PRO A 205 -3.49 4.33 9.08
N ILE A 206 -3.70 4.46 10.39
CA ILE A 206 -3.43 3.36 11.33
C ILE A 206 -4.38 2.17 11.14
N GLU A 207 -5.63 2.37 10.72
CA GLU A 207 -6.58 1.27 10.49
C GLU A 207 -6.12 0.40 9.30
N VAL A 208 -5.54 1.02 8.27
CA VAL A 208 -4.86 0.29 7.20
C VAL A 208 -3.61 -0.42 7.73
N GLY A 209 -2.84 0.25 8.58
CA GLY A 209 -1.64 -0.31 9.21
C GLY A 209 -1.93 -1.58 10.03
N GLU A 210 -3.01 -1.58 10.80
CA GLU A 210 -3.42 -2.75 11.60
C GLU A 210 -3.76 -3.96 10.70
N LEU A 211 -4.42 -3.74 9.56
CA LEU A 211 -4.65 -4.82 8.60
C LEU A 211 -3.35 -5.36 8.02
N PHE A 212 -2.40 -4.49 7.68
CA PHE A 212 -1.09 -4.91 7.19
C PHE A 212 -0.31 -5.71 8.26
N ALA A 213 -0.36 -5.27 9.51
CA ALA A 213 0.27 -5.99 10.62
C ALA A 213 -0.37 -7.37 10.82
N PHE A 214 -1.70 -7.49 10.79
CA PHE A 214 -2.40 -8.77 10.83
C PHE A 214 -1.97 -9.70 9.68
N LEU A 215 -1.99 -9.21 8.43
CA LEU A 215 -1.59 -10.00 7.25
C LEU A 215 -0.11 -10.41 7.28
N GLY A 216 0.74 -9.61 7.92
CA GLY A 216 2.16 -9.89 8.12
C GLY A 216 2.46 -10.81 9.31
N SER A 217 1.49 -11.10 10.17
CA SER A 217 1.66 -11.89 11.40
C SER A 217 1.29 -13.36 11.22
N ASP A 218 1.62 -14.18 12.22
CA ASP A 218 1.25 -15.61 12.28
C ASP A 218 -0.26 -15.81 12.51
N GLU A 219 -0.97 -14.79 12.98
CA GLU A 219 -2.43 -14.82 13.15
C GLU A 219 -3.16 -15.00 11.81
N SER A 220 -2.52 -14.63 10.69
CA SER A 220 -2.99 -14.84 9.33
C SER A 220 -2.32 -16.02 8.62
N SER A 221 -1.79 -17.00 9.36
CA SER A 221 -0.94 -18.09 8.86
C SER A 221 -1.58 -18.96 7.76
N TYR A 222 -2.92 -18.99 7.66
CA TYR A 222 -3.63 -19.73 6.61
C TYR A 222 -4.18 -18.84 5.49
N LEU A 223 -3.78 -17.55 5.47
CA LEU A 223 -4.17 -16.61 4.41
C LEU A 223 -3.01 -16.41 3.44
N THR A 224 -3.20 -16.84 2.19
CA THR A 224 -2.32 -16.52 1.05
C THR A 224 -3.16 -16.38 -0.22
N GLY A 225 -2.77 -15.49 -1.12
CA GLY A 225 -3.48 -15.18 -2.36
C GLY A 225 -4.79 -14.41 -2.16
N SER A 226 -5.08 -13.96 -0.93
CA SER A 226 -6.32 -13.28 -0.59
C SER A 226 -6.28 -11.80 -0.95
N GLN A 227 -7.47 -11.29 -1.32
CA GLN A 227 -7.74 -9.87 -1.54
C GLN A 227 -8.65 -9.38 -0.42
N ILE A 228 -8.13 -8.57 0.49
CA ILE A 228 -8.87 -8.09 1.65
C ILE A 228 -9.30 -6.65 1.41
N VAL A 229 -10.61 -6.43 1.32
CA VAL A 229 -11.20 -5.09 1.18
C VAL A 229 -11.21 -4.38 2.53
N ILE A 230 -10.73 -3.13 2.55
CA ILE A 230 -10.84 -2.22 3.69
C ILE A 230 -11.23 -0.83 3.19
N ASP A 231 -12.54 -0.58 3.13
CA ASP A 231 -13.12 0.56 2.42
C ASP A 231 -14.30 1.22 3.16
N GLY A 232 -14.60 0.81 4.39
CA GLY A 232 -15.75 1.31 5.14
C GLY A 232 -17.10 0.97 4.50
N GLY A 233 -17.12 -0.02 3.59
CA GLY A 233 -18.28 -0.48 2.86
C GLY A 233 -18.58 0.31 1.59
N SER A 234 -17.66 1.16 1.09
CA SER A 234 -17.93 2.03 -0.06
C SER A 234 -18.25 1.29 -1.36
N THR A 235 -17.81 0.03 -1.49
CA THR A 235 -18.08 -0.81 -2.67
C THR A 235 -19.36 -1.66 -2.57
N LEU A 236 -20.09 -1.62 -1.44
CA LEU A 236 -21.25 -2.47 -1.22
C LEU A 236 -22.59 -1.91 -1.74
N PRO A 237 -22.89 -0.59 -1.65
CA PRO A 237 -24.14 -0.06 -2.12
C PRO A 237 -24.30 -0.18 -3.64
N GLU A 238 -25.43 -0.72 -4.10
CA GLU A 238 -25.80 -0.73 -5.52
C GLU A 238 -26.06 0.70 -6.03
N THR A 239 -26.60 1.56 -5.16
CA THR A 239 -26.86 2.98 -5.47
C THR A 239 -26.81 3.82 -4.20
N MET A 240 -26.33 5.06 -4.36
CA MET A 240 -26.29 6.05 -3.28
C MET A 240 -27.63 6.76 -3.05
N SER A 241 -28.56 6.67 -3.99
CA SER A 241 -29.79 7.48 -4.01
C SER A 241 -31.03 6.74 -3.51
N ILE A 242 -31.00 5.44 -3.32
CA ILE A 242 -32.11 4.61 -2.87
C ILE A 242 -31.72 3.94 -1.55
N GLY A 243 -32.22 4.46 -0.46
CA GLY A 243 -32.06 3.92 0.87
C GLY A 243 -33.22 4.32 1.76
N THR A 244 -33.54 3.48 2.73
CA THR A 244 -34.40 3.89 3.87
C THR A 244 -33.57 4.76 4.80
N ASN A 245 -33.91 6.04 4.90
CA ASN A 245 -33.37 6.95 5.92
C ASN A 245 -33.94 6.59 7.29
#